data_59d3142c08e988fd1dd75af6766ee7b8
#
_entry.id   59d3142c08e988fd1dd75af6766ee7b8
#
_cell.length_a   1.000
_cell.length_b   1.000
_cell.length_c   1.000
_cell.angle_alpha   90.00
_cell.angle_beta   90.00
_cell.angle_gamma   90.00
#
_symmetry.space_group_name_H-M   'P 1'
#
loop_
_entity.id
_entity.type
_entity.pdbx_description
1 polymer ?
#
loop_
_entity_poly.entity_id
_entity_poly.type
_entity_poly.pdbx_seq_one_letter_code
_entity_poly.pdbx_strand_id
1 'polypeptide(L)'
;YLWNPGHIARDFEGNVFNNYLMGVKNPMDYADGLRVVNKAEGSIVTPSGEYTYKEIRQMAEKMGIIDSEMAYEIPTLSGKTEGKYTRAMRKATYATDGWTRATGFVYNLKQGMKPAQAAAQTKKFLFDYFDLTPFERNTMRRIVPFYTWMRKNIPLQLEVMLKNPRIYSRINRIQDAAAGEPIDWSEKPDYIQDSMAVQPINSPMYSSMSLPYQDLTKIPVGADMDALGNLLSSVSPIIRAPIESITNQDWWTGKALESYSGEKTDIPV
;
A
#
# COMPACT_ATOMS: atom_id res chain seq x y z
N TYR A 1 8.80 10.21 -9.50
CA TYR A 1 8.98 9.18 -8.47
C TYR A 1 7.84 8.14 -8.47
N LEU A 2 6.59 8.56 -8.60
CA LEU A 2 5.39 7.71 -8.57
C LEU A 2 5.16 6.85 -9.84
N TRP A 3 5.82 7.18 -10.92
CA TRP A 3 5.76 6.45 -12.20
C TRP A 3 6.96 5.51 -12.39
N ASN A 4 7.35 4.82 -11.32
CA ASN A 4 8.42 3.84 -11.32
C ASN A 4 7.80 2.43 -11.28
N PRO A 5 8.30 1.46 -12.07
CA PRO A 5 7.83 0.08 -12.03
C PRO A 5 7.81 -0.54 -10.62
N GLY A 6 8.81 -0.20 -9.79
CA GLY A 6 8.86 -0.65 -8.41
C GLY A 6 7.71 -0.13 -7.54
N HIS A 7 7.19 1.08 -7.83
CA HIS A 7 6.01 1.59 -7.14
C HIS A 7 4.76 0.81 -7.53
N ILE A 8 4.58 0.55 -8.84
CA ILE A 8 3.43 -0.23 -9.33
C ILE A 8 3.44 -1.64 -8.72
N ALA A 9 4.62 -2.27 -8.65
CA ALA A 9 4.75 -3.59 -8.02
C ALA A 9 4.35 -3.55 -6.54
N ARG A 10 4.83 -2.56 -5.78
CA ARG A 10 4.50 -2.37 -4.37
C ARG A 10 3.01 -2.14 -4.14
N ASP A 11 2.39 -1.30 -4.94
CA ASP A 11 0.95 -1.03 -4.85
C ASP A 11 0.14 -2.29 -5.16
N PHE A 12 0.56 -3.04 -6.18
CA PHE A 12 -0.06 -4.32 -6.52
C PHE A 12 0.08 -5.34 -5.38
N GLU A 13 1.28 -5.51 -4.81
CA GLU A 13 1.53 -6.38 -3.66
C GLU A 13 0.67 -6.01 -2.46
N GLY A 14 0.59 -4.71 -2.15
CA GLY A 14 -0.25 -4.19 -1.07
C GLY A 14 -1.74 -4.48 -1.30
N ASN A 15 -2.22 -4.30 -2.52
CA ASN A 15 -3.61 -4.59 -2.88
C ASN A 15 -3.93 -6.09 -2.84
N VAL A 16 -2.99 -6.95 -3.29
CA VAL A 16 -3.12 -8.41 -3.20
C VAL A 16 -3.16 -8.84 -1.73
N PHE A 17 -2.30 -8.28 -0.90
CA PHE A 17 -2.31 -8.55 0.53
C PHE A 17 -3.62 -8.11 1.20
N ASN A 18 -4.12 -6.93 0.90
CA ASN A 18 -5.40 -6.46 1.42
C ASN A 18 -6.58 -7.31 0.93
N ASN A 19 -6.56 -7.78 -0.31
CA ASN A 19 -7.50 -8.77 -0.82
C ASN A 19 -7.42 -10.09 -0.02
N TYR A 20 -6.21 -10.55 0.29
CA TYR A 20 -6.03 -11.74 1.14
C TYR A 20 -6.60 -11.53 2.55
N LEU A 21 -6.41 -10.36 3.16
CA LEU A 21 -7.00 -9.99 4.44
C LEU A 21 -8.54 -9.96 4.37
N MET A 22 -9.11 -9.52 3.26
CA MET A 22 -10.55 -9.52 3.00
C MET A 22 -11.11 -10.94 2.86
N GLY A 23 -10.26 -11.92 2.50
CA GLY A 23 -10.62 -13.33 2.35
C GLY A 23 -10.43 -13.92 0.95
N VAL A 24 -9.95 -13.14 0.00
CA VAL A 24 -9.64 -13.62 -1.37
C VAL A 24 -8.44 -14.55 -1.31
N LYS A 25 -8.66 -15.83 -1.53
CA LYS A 25 -7.61 -16.88 -1.48
C LYS A 25 -7.54 -17.71 -2.75
N ASN A 26 -8.61 -17.67 -3.55
CA ASN A 26 -8.71 -18.46 -4.76
C ASN A 26 -8.15 -17.66 -5.96
N PRO A 27 -7.13 -18.16 -6.66
CA PRO A 27 -6.62 -17.50 -7.88
C PRO A 27 -7.69 -17.28 -8.96
N MET A 28 -8.75 -18.09 -8.97
CA MET A 28 -9.87 -17.91 -9.92
C MET A 28 -10.61 -16.60 -9.70
N ASP A 29 -10.61 -16.05 -8.48
CA ASP A 29 -11.22 -14.73 -8.24
C ASP A 29 -10.44 -13.62 -8.93
N TYR A 30 -9.11 -13.75 -9.02
CA TYR A 30 -8.27 -12.82 -9.80
C TYR A 30 -8.49 -12.99 -11.30
N ALA A 31 -8.71 -14.21 -11.79
CA ALA A 31 -9.06 -14.45 -13.19
C ALA A 31 -10.41 -13.80 -13.54
N ASP A 32 -11.41 -13.91 -12.65
CA ASP A 32 -12.71 -13.28 -12.86
C ASP A 32 -12.61 -11.75 -12.74
N GLY A 33 -11.83 -11.23 -11.81
CA GLY A 33 -11.52 -9.79 -11.74
C GLY A 33 -10.91 -9.26 -13.04
N LEU A 34 -9.99 -10.01 -13.65
CA LEU A 34 -9.40 -9.65 -14.94
C LEU A 34 -10.43 -9.68 -16.08
N ARG A 35 -11.34 -10.68 -16.09
CA ARG A 35 -12.43 -10.76 -17.05
C ARG A 35 -13.38 -9.55 -16.94
N VAL A 36 -13.67 -9.11 -15.72
CA VAL A 36 -14.45 -7.88 -15.47
C VAL A 36 -13.75 -6.66 -16.04
N VAL A 37 -12.47 -6.47 -15.78
CA VAL A 37 -11.68 -5.33 -16.29
C VAL A 37 -11.65 -5.32 -17.81
N ASN A 38 -11.49 -6.48 -18.43
CA ASN A 38 -11.40 -6.63 -19.87
C ASN A 38 -12.78 -6.70 -20.57
N LYS A 39 -13.89 -6.58 -19.81
CA LYS A 39 -15.27 -6.70 -20.36
C LYS A 39 -15.48 -7.99 -21.13
N ALA A 40 -14.88 -9.09 -20.64
CA ALA A 40 -14.98 -10.39 -21.29
C ALA A 40 -16.43 -10.86 -21.39
N GLU A 41 -16.69 -11.78 -22.31
CA GLU A 41 -17.96 -12.49 -22.36
C GLU A 41 -18.03 -13.55 -21.26
N GLY A 42 -19.26 -13.86 -20.80
CA GLY A 42 -19.54 -14.79 -19.73
C GLY A 42 -20.15 -14.14 -18.51
N SER A 43 -20.46 -14.98 -17.55
CA SER A 43 -21.13 -14.61 -16.30
C SER A 43 -20.55 -15.34 -15.11
N ILE A 44 -20.85 -14.85 -13.92
CA ILE A 44 -20.64 -15.54 -12.65
C ILE A 44 -21.99 -15.77 -11.97
N VAL A 45 -22.17 -16.93 -11.40
CA VAL A 45 -23.29 -17.27 -10.55
C VAL A 45 -22.93 -16.93 -9.11
N THR A 46 -23.77 -16.15 -8.47
CA THR A 46 -23.64 -15.75 -7.06
C THR A 46 -24.91 -16.11 -6.31
N PRO A 47 -24.88 -16.21 -4.99
CA PRO A 47 -26.11 -16.43 -4.20
C PRO A 47 -27.17 -15.34 -4.39
N SER A 48 -26.77 -14.15 -4.84
CA SER A 48 -27.67 -13.00 -5.10
C SER A 48 -28.19 -12.94 -6.52
N GLY A 49 -27.75 -13.84 -7.41
CA GLY A 49 -28.13 -13.90 -8.84
C GLY A 49 -26.94 -14.14 -9.76
N GLU A 50 -27.25 -14.26 -11.03
CA GLU A 50 -26.24 -14.36 -12.08
C GLU A 50 -25.96 -12.97 -12.64
N TYR A 51 -24.69 -12.63 -12.82
CA TYR A 51 -24.23 -11.36 -13.35
C TYR A 51 -23.21 -11.59 -14.46
N THR A 52 -23.35 -10.93 -15.57
CA THR A 52 -22.33 -10.91 -16.62
C THR A 52 -21.13 -10.07 -16.20
N TYR A 53 -19.93 -10.36 -16.72
CA TYR A 53 -18.74 -9.55 -16.43
C TYR A 53 -18.92 -8.08 -16.84
N LYS A 54 -19.69 -7.81 -17.88
CA LYS A 54 -20.02 -6.45 -18.32
C LYS A 54 -20.91 -5.71 -17.30
N GLU A 55 -21.92 -6.39 -16.74
CA GLU A 55 -22.78 -5.80 -15.68
C GLU A 55 -21.98 -5.54 -14.40
N ILE A 56 -21.12 -6.48 -13.98
CA ILE A 56 -20.26 -6.28 -12.82
C ILE A 56 -19.34 -5.09 -13.03
N ARG A 57 -18.77 -4.94 -14.22
CA ARG A 57 -17.95 -3.78 -14.59
C ARG A 57 -18.72 -2.48 -14.46
N GLN A 58 -19.94 -2.41 -15.03
CA GLN A 58 -20.79 -1.23 -14.92
C GLN A 58 -21.16 -0.88 -13.48
N MET A 59 -21.48 -1.90 -12.67
CA MET A 59 -21.72 -1.71 -11.24
C MET A 59 -20.49 -1.16 -10.53
N ALA A 60 -19.30 -1.72 -10.79
CA ALA A 60 -18.05 -1.29 -10.19
C ALA A 60 -17.70 0.16 -10.56
N GLU A 61 -17.87 0.55 -11.83
CA GLU A 61 -17.68 1.93 -12.31
C GLU A 61 -18.68 2.88 -11.63
N LYS A 62 -19.97 2.53 -11.65
CA LYS A 62 -21.03 3.36 -11.05
C LYS A 62 -20.84 3.56 -9.53
N MET A 63 -20.28 2.57 -8.85
CA MET A 63 -20.02 2.62 -7.41
C MET A 63 -18.64 3.20 -7.08
N GLY A 64 -17.85 3.63 -8.07
CA GLY A 64 -16.51 4.20 -7.89
C GLY A 64 -15.51 3.22 -7.27
N ILE A 65 -15.56 1.96 -7.67
CA ILE A 65 -14.61 0.92 -7.24
C ILE A 65 -13.39 0.93 -8.14
N ILE A 66 -13.61 0.95 -9.47
CA ILE A 66 -12.55 0.81 -10.47
C ILE A 66 -11.83 2.13 -10.73
N ASP A 67 -12.53 3.26 -10.57
CA ASP A 67 -11.98 4.59 -10.85
C ASP A 67 -11.52 5.35 -9.59
N SER A 68 -11.54 4.72 -8.41
CA SER A 68 -11.16 5.34 -7.13
C SER A 68 -9.66 5.26 -6.88
N GLU A 69 -8.85 5.90 -7.71
CA GLU A 69 -7.41 5.70 -7.71
C GLU A 69 -6.59 6.65 -6.83
N MET A 70 -5.52 6.09 -6.25
CA MET A 70 -4.46 6.84 -5.58
C MET A 70 -3.78 7.86 -6.51
N ALA A 71 -3.80 7.62 -7.82
CA ALA A 71 -3.21 8.53 -8.82
C ALA A 71 -3.85 9.92 -8.87
N TYR A 72 -5.10 10.09 -8.39
CA TYR A 72 -5.70 11.41 -8.19
C TYR A 72 -5.10 12.18 -7.00
N GLU A 73 -4.35 11.51 -6.14
CA GLU A 73 -3.62 12.20 -5.07
C GLU A 73 -2.43 13.00 -5.59
N ILE A 74 -1.95 12.68 -6.79
CA ILE A 74 -0.83 13.36 -7.40
C ILE A 74 -1.38 14.52 -8.21
N PRO A 75 -1.02 15.77 -7.88
CA PRO A 75 -1.34 16.89 -8.75
C PRO A 75 -0.77 16.57 -10.12
N THR A 76 -1.62 16.39 -11.12
CA THR A 76 -1.17 16.46 -12.51
C THR A 76 -0.44 17.79 -12.64
N LEU A 77 0.86 17.74 -12.87
CA LEU A 77 1.67 18.92 -13.12
C LEU A 77 1.01 19.68 -14.26
N SER A 78 0.24 20.68 -13.86
CA SER A 78 -0.64 21.46 -14.72
C SER A 78 0.14 21.95 -15.94
N GLY A 79 -0.32 21.58 -17.11
CA GLY A 79 0.03 22.21 -18.37
C GLY A 79 1.24 21.67 -19.13
N LYS A 80 1.96 20.65 -18.67
CA LYS A 80 3.02 20.00 -19.45
C LYS A 80 2.50 18.76 -20.17
N THR A 81 2.84 18.61 -21.43
CA THR A 81 2.50 17.43 -22.24
C THR A 81 3.13 16.19 -21.58
N GLU A 82 2.28 15.26 -21.15
CA GLU A 82 2.71 14.02 -20.51
C GLU A 82 3.54 13.17 -21.49
N GLY A 83 4.74 12.77 -21.09
CA GLY A 83 5.61 11.92 -21.89
C GLY A 83 5.03 10.51 -22.10
N LYS A 84 5.46 9.84 -23.18
CA LYS A 84 5.01 8.47 -23.50
C LYS A 84 5.23 7.49 -22.35
N TYR A 85 6.36 7.58 -21.66
CA TYR A 85 6.71 6.74 -20.51
C TYR A 85 5.76 6.97 -19.33
N THR A 86 5.53 8.21 -18.93
CA THR A 86 4.63 8.57 -17.83
C THR A 86 3.20 8.09 -18.10
N ARG A 87 2.73 8.24 -19.34
CA ARG A 87 1.42 7.73 -19.78
C ARG A 87 1.33 6.22 -19.70
N ALA A 88 2.39 5.48 -20.11
CA ALA A 88 2.43 4.03 -20.03
C ALA A 88 2.40 3.55 -18.58
N MET A 89 3.19 4.16 -17.70
CA MET A 89 3.23 3.82 -16.28
C MET A 89 1.89 4.11 -15.59
N ARG A 90 1.30 5.27 -15.86
CA ARG A 90 -0.03 5.61 -15.36
C ARG A 90 -1.07 4.59 -15.80
N LYS A 91 -1.08 4.21 -17.09
CA LYS A 91 -2.00 3.18 -17.60
C LYS A 91 -1.78 1.82 -16.92
N ALA A 92 -0.54 1.45 -16.64
CA ALA A 92 -0.22 0.22 -15.91
C ALA A 92 -0.74 0.26 -14.47
N THR A 93 -0.53 1.36 -13.75
CA THR A 93 -1.07 1.58 -12.40
C THR A 93 -2.60 1.43 -12.38
N TYR A 94 -3.29 2.08 -13.32
CA TYR A 94 -4.73 1.97 -13.46
C TYR A 94 -5.21 0.55 -13.74
N ALA A 95 -4.50 -0.17 -14.59
CA ALA A 95 -4.85 -1.54 -14.92
C ALA A 95 -4.68 -2.49 -13.72
N THR A 96 -3.60 -2.36 -12.96
CA THR A 96 -3.32 -3.21 -11.80
C THR A 96 -4.24 -2.90 -10.62
N ASP A 97 -4.49 -1.62 -10.32
CA ASP A 97 -5.41 -1.20 -9.26
C ASP A 97 -6.86 -1.61 -9.62
N GLY A 98 -7.31 -1.30 -10.81
CA GLY A 98 -8.63 -1.69 -11.28
C GLY A 98 -8.85 -3.21 -11.26
N TRP A 99 -7.82 -3.99 -11.59
CA TRP A 99 -7.87 -5.44 -11.52
C TRP A 99 -8.03 -5.95 -10.09
N THR A 100 -7.19 -5.50 -9.17
CA THR A 100 -7.26 -5.95 -7.77
C THR A 100 -8.56 -5.53 -7.09
N ARG A 101 -9.09 -4.34 -7.41
CA ARG A 101 -10.40 -3.87 -6.93
C ARG A 101 -11.57 -4.66 -7.52
N ALA A 102 -11.54 -4.94 -8.82
CA ALA A 102 -12.53 -5.81 -9.46
C ALA A 102 -12.52 -7.20 -8.84
N THR A 103 -11.35 -7.75 -8.54
CA THR A 103 -11.19 -9.04 -7.85
C THR A 103 -11.89 -9.04 -6.49
N GLY A 104 -11.62 -8.05 -5.66
CA GLY A 104 -12.27 -7.91 -4.35
C GLY A 104 -13.79 -7.77 -4.45
N PHE A 105 -14.27 -7.01 -5.42
CA PHE A 105 -15.70 -6.84 -5.65
C PHE A 105 -16.38 -8.14 -6.09
N VAL A 106 -15.80 -8.84 -7.06
CA VAL A 106 -16.27 -10.16 -7.51
C VAL A 106 -16.32 -11.17 -6.36
N TYR A 107 -15.25 -11.23 -5.56
CA TYR A 107 -15.20 -12.08 -4.39
C TYR A 107 -16.36 -11.81 -3.43
N ASN A 108 -16.61 -10.54 -3.08
CA ASN A 108 -17.69 -10.17 -2.17
C ASN A 108 -19.08 -10.51 -2.75
N LEU A 109 -19.29 -10.37 -4.05
CA LEU A 109 -20.52 -10.81 -4.72
C LEU A 109 -20.69 -12.33 -4.63
N LYS A 110 -19.62 -13.10 -4.84
CA LYS A 110 -19.64 -14.57 -4.68
C LYS A 110 -19.91 -15.02 -3.25
N GLN A 111 -19.57 -14.20 -2.24
CA GLN A 111 -19.95 -14.43 -0.83
C GLN A 111 -21.44 -14.11 -0.55
N GLY A 112 -22.21 -13.73 -1.55
CA GLY A 112 -23.64 -13.42 -1.42
C GLY A 112 -23.94 -12.00 -0.94
N MET A 113 -22.95 -11.12 -0.89
CA MET A 113 -23.19 -9.71 -0.57
C MET A 113 -23.96 -9.01 -1.68
N LYS A 114 -24.91 -8.15 -1.31
CA LYS A 114 -25.57 -7.26 -2.25
C LYS A 114 -24.53 -6.30 -2.87
N PRO A 115 -24.72 -5.82 -4.12
CA PRO A 115 -23.72 -4.98 -4.79
C PRO A 115 -23.24 -3.78 -3.96
N ALA A 116 -24.14 -3.08 -3.27
CA ALA A 116 -23.75 -1.96 -2.41
C ALA A 116 -22.88 -2.38 -1.21
N GLN A 117 -23.18 -3.52 -0.61
CA GLN A 117 -22.38 -4.06 0.50
C GLN A 117 -21.01 -4.56 0.01
N ALA A 118 -21.00 -5.25 -1.13
CA ALA A 118 -19.76 -5.68 -1.79
C ALA A 118 -18.85 -4.50 -2.12
N ALA A 119 -19.44 -3.40 -2.62
CA ALA A 119 -18.70 -2.17 -2.90
C ALA A 119 -18.12 -1.54 -1.63
N ALA A 120 -18.92 -1.41 -0.57
CA ALA A 120 -18.46 -0.87 0.71
C ALA A 120 -17.33 -1.71 1.32
N GLN A 121 -17.44 -3.03 1.28
CA GLN A 121 -16.41 -3.94 1.76
C GLN A 121 -15.12 -3.82 0.93
N THR A 122 -15.23 -3.76 -0.39
CA THR A 122 -14.07 -3.56 -1.28
C THR A 122 -13.37 -2.24 -0.99
N LYS A 123 -14.12 -1.14 -0.86
CA LYS A 123 -13.58 0.19 -0.52
C LYS A 123 -12.95 0.24 0.87
N LYS A 124 -13.41 -0.56 1.82
CA LYS A 124 -12.81 -0.67 3.14
C LYS A 124 -11.41 -1.26 3.08
N PHE A 125 -11.20 -2.34 2.32
CA PHE A 125 -9.92 -3.04 2.24
C PHE A 125 -8.96 -2.44 1.22
N LEU A 126 -9.48 -1.93 0.08
CA LEU A 126 -8.68 -1.33 -0.98
C LEU A 126 -8.77 0.21 -1.01
N PHE A 127 -9.27 0.79 0.03
CA PHE A 127 -9.38 2.21 0.37
C PHE A 127 -10.09 3.09 -0.69
N ASP A 128 -10.96 3.94 -0.21
CA ASP A 128 -11.54 5.02 -1.01
C ASP A 128 -10.75 6.32 -0.71
N TYR A 129 -9.91 6.73 -1.66
CA TYR A 129 -9.07 7.92 -1.52
C TYR A 129 -9.82 9.24 -1.62
N PHE A 130 -11.08 9.20 -2.08
CA PHE A 130 -11.94 10.40 -2.14
C PHE A 130 -12.64 10.72 -0.81
N ASP A 131 -12.74 9.73 0.08
CA ASP A 131 -13.37 9.87 1.39
C ASP A 131 -12.44 10.58 2.38
N LEU A 132 -12.28 11.90 2.18
CA LEU A 132 -11.51 12.82 3.01
C LEU A 132 -12.31 14.07 3.30
N THR A 133 -12.21 14.56 4.52
CA THR A 133 -12.73 15.87 4.89
C THR A 133 -11.99 17.00 4.16
N PRO A 134 -12.60 18.20 3.99
CA PRO A 134 -11.91 19.33 3.37
C PRO A 134 -10.58 19.69 4.06
N PHE A 135 -10.51 19.58 5.39
CA PHE A 135 -9.29 19.82 6.15
C PHE A 135 -8.21 18.78 5.82
N GLU A 136 -8.56 17.51 5.80
CA GLU A 136 -7.62 16.43 5.45
C GLU A 136 -7.08 16.59 4.03
N ARG A 137 -7.97 16.92 3.07
CA ARG A 137 -7.61 17.10 1.67
C ARG A 137 -6.70 18.30 1.45
N ASN A 138 -6.99 19.42 2.09
CA ASN A 138 -6.30 20.69 1.84
C ASN A 138 -5.07 20.91 2.72
N THR A 139 -5.04 20.31 3.92
CA THR A 139 -4.01 20.56 4.92
C THR A 139 -3.18 19.30 5.20
N MET A 140 -3.81 18.22 5.69
CA MET A 140 -3.06 17.06 6.17
C MET A 140 -2.26 16.36 5.07
N ARG A 141 -2.81 16.21 3.86
CA ARG A 141 -2.09 15.66 2.71
C ARG A 141 -0.85 16.44 2.28
N ARG A 142 -0.79 17.75 2.59
CA ARG A 142 0.37 18.58 2.28
C ARG A 142 1.46 18.49 3.35
N ILE A 143 1.06 18.24 4.58
CA ILE A 143 1.96 18.15 5.74
C ILE A 143 2.55 16.75 5.83
N VAL A 144 1.70 15.71 5.71
CA VAL A 144 2.09 14.32 5.86
C VAL A 144 1.95 13.59 4.50
N PRO A 145 3.05 13.23 3.85
CA PRO A 145 3.02 12.38 2.67
C PRO A 145 2.29 11.06 2.98
N PHE A 146 1.52 10.57 2.04
CA PHE A 146 0.73 9.34 2.18
C PHE A 146 -0.28 9.34 3.33
N TYR A 147 -0.70 10.53 3.82
CA TYR A 147 -1.69 10.69 4.90
C TYR A 147 -2.93 9.81 4.69
N THR A 148 -3.53 9.85 3.50
CA THR A 148 -4.74 9.09 3.18
C THR A 148 -4.54 7.60 3.33
N TRP A 149 -3.40 7.10 2.85
CA TRP A 149 -3.02 5.71 3.03
C TRP A 149 -2.92 5.34 4.52
N MET A 150 -2.11 6.05 5.29
CA MET A 150 -1.90 5.77 6.71
C MET A 150 -3.21 5.82 7.51
N ARG A 151 -4.04 6.84 7.27
CA ARG A 151 -5.35 7.02 7.94
C ARG A 151 -6.28 5.83 7.75
N LYS A 152 -6.24 5.18 6.59
CA LYS A 152 -7.12 4.05 6.26
C LYS A 152 -6.46 2.71 6.54
N ASN A 153 -5.17 2.59 6.29
CA ASN A 153 -4.43 1.35 6.46
C ASN A 153 -4.27 0.97 7.94
N ILE A 154 -3.83 1.89 8.77
CA ILE A 154 -3.55 1.61 10.19
C ILE A 154 -4.77 1.02 10.92
N PRO A 155 -5.95 1.64 10.90
CA PRO A 155 -7.14 1.06 11.56
C PRO A 155 -7.55 -0.30 10.98
N LEU A 156 -7.42 -0.49 9.65
CA LEU A 156 -7.72 -1.76 9.01
C LEU A 156 -6.80 -2.87 9.51
N GLN A 157 -5.47 -2.63 9.54
CA GLN A 157 -4.51 -3.63 9.99
C GLN A 157 -4.72 -3.99 11.46
N LEU A 158 -4.99 -3.00 12.32
CA LEU A 158 -5.32 -3.24 13.74
C LEU A 158 -6.61 -4.07 13.89
N GLU A 159 -7.66 -3.72 13.15
CA GLU A 159 -8.92 -4.47 13.16
C GLU A 159 -8.70 -5.93 12.75
N VAL A 160 -7.95 -6.15 11.67
CA VAL A 160 -7.68 -7.51 11.17
C VAL A 160 -6.77 -8.28 12.13
N MET A 161 -5.78 -7.62 12.72
CA MET A 161 -4.88 -8.24 13.72
C MET A 161 -5.65 -8.71 14.94
N LEU A 162 -6.60 -7.91 15.43
CA LEU A 162 -7.45 -8.27 16.55
C LEU A 162 -8.42 -9.41 16.22
N LYS A 163 -8.99 -9.41 15.01
CA LYS A 163 -9.95 -10.43 14.56
C LYS A 163 -9.29 -11.75 14.16
N ASN A 164 -8.14 -11.68 13.50
CA ASN A 164 -7.44 -12.82 12.91
C ASN A 164 -5.92 -12.77 13.08
N PRO A 165 -5.38 -12.83 14.30
CA PRO A 165 -3.93 -12.71 14.54
C PRO A 165 -3.10 -13.80 13.83
N ARG A 166 -3.72 -14.95 13.55
CA ARG A 166 -3.08 -16.07 12.83
C ARG A 166 -2.64 -15.72 11.41
N ILE A 167 -3.22 -14.69 10.79
CA ILE A 167 -2.83 -14.27 9.45
C ILE A 167 -1.39 -13.75 9.48
N TYR A 168 -1.07 -12.91 10.44
CA TYR A 168 0.27 -12.31 10.57
C TYR A 168 1.34 -13.34 10.96
N SER A 169 1.03 -14.30 11.82
CA SER A 169 1.96 -15.37 12.17
C SER A 169 2.31 -16.31 11.00
N ARG A 170 1.44 -16.39 9.98
CA ARG A 170 1.73 -17.16 8.76
C ARG A 170 2.74 -16.47 7.85
N ILE A 171 2.84 -15.16 7.91
CA ILE A 171 3.78 -14.40 7.07
C ILE A 171 5.22 -14.81 7.38
N ASN A 172 5.59 -14.86 8.66
CA ASN A 172 6.93 -15.29 9.07
C ASN A 172 7.22 -16.72 8.60
N ARG A 173 6.24 -17.63 8.71
CA ARG A 173 6.40 -19.01 8.22
C ARG A 173 6.59 -19.09 6.69
N ILE A 174 6.00 -18.16 5.93
CA ILE A 174 6.21 -18.10 4.48
C ILE A 174 7.63 -17.62 4.18
N GLN A 175 8.16 -16.66 4.96
CA GLN A 175 9.54 -16.21 4.81
C GLN A 175 10.53 -17.35 5.07
N ASP A 176 10.37 -18.06 6.18
CA ASP A 176 11.22 -19.20 6.53
C ASP A 176 11.13 -20.32 5.48
N ALA A 177 9.92 -20.64 5.03
CA ALA A 177 9.72 -21.67 4.01
C ALA A 177 10.31 -21.29 2.64
N ALA A 178 10.30 -20.01 2.28
CA ALA A 178 10.87 -19.52 1.02
C ALA A 178 12.40 -19.51 1.04
N ALA A 179 13.00 -19.34 2.21
CA ALA A 179 14.45 -19.39 2.39
C ALA A 179 15.02 -20.84 2.40
N GLY A 180 14.17 -21.83 2.68
CA GLY A 180 14.57 -23.24 2.82
C GLY A 180 15.27 -23.58 4.14
N GLU A 181 15.73 -22.57 4.87
CA GLU A 181 16.32 -22.64 6.21
C GLU A 181 16.03 -21.35 6.99
N PRO A 182 16.09 -21.37 8.32
CA PRO A 182 15.90 -20.16 9.11
C PRO A 182 16.97 -19.11 8.78
N ILE A 183 16.52 -17.90 8.47
CA ILE A 183 17.43 -16.78 8.19
C ILE A 183 17.78 -16.11 9.52
N ASP A 184 19.07 -15.89 9.78
CA ASP A 184 19.49 -15.00 10.86
C ASP A 184 19.29 -13.55 10.42
N TRP A 185 18.18 -12.98 10.84
CA TRP A 185 17.81 -11.60 10.54
C TRP A 185 18.69 -10.58 11.24
N SER A 186 19.31 -10.93 12.37
CA SER A 186 20.16 -10.01 13.16
C SER A 186 21.43 -9.58 12.41
N GLU A 187 21.90 -10.41 11.47
CA GLU A 187 23.05 -10.11 10.62
C GLU A 187 22.72 -9.29 9.38
N LYS A 188 21.43 -9.00 9.14
CA LYS A 188 20.99 -8.28 7.94
C LYS A 188 20.88 -6.78 8.23
N PRO A 189 21.11 -5.92 7.23
CA PRO A 189 20.88 -4.49 7.36
C PRO A 189 19.44 -4.16 7.80
N ASP A 190 19.26 -3.12 8.60
CA ASP A 190 17.97 -2.73 9.20
C ASP A 190 16.84 -2.60 8.16
N TYR A 191 17.12 -2.03 7.00
CA TYR A 191 16.12 -1.90 5.92
C TYR A 191 15.64 -3.23 5.35
N ILE A 192 16.41 -4.32 5.53
CA ILE A 192 16.00 -5.69 5.17
C ILE A 192 15.20 -6.29 6.32
N GLN A 193 15.62 -6.06 7.57
CA GLN A 193 14.92 -6.56 8.76
C GLN A 193 13.51 -5.96 8.86
N ASP A 194 13.37 -4.66 8.55
CA ASP A 194 12.09 -3.94 8.57
C ASP A 194 11.17 -4.27 7.39
N SER A 195 11.69 -4.96 6.37
CA SER A 195 10.90 -5.36 5.21
C SER A 195 10.54 -6.85 5.29
N MET A 196 9.45 -7.25 4.64
CA MET A 196 9.22 -8.67 4.36
C MET A 196 10.18 -9.10 3.26
N ALA A 197 11.42 -9.41 3.64
CA ALA A 197 12.39 -9.93 2.70
C ALA A 197 12.21 -11.44 2.53
N VAL A 198 12.23 -11.87 1.27
CA VAL A 198 12.22 -13.29 0.89
C VAL A 198 13.51 -13.58 0.15
N GLN A 199 14.26 -14.54 0.63
CA GLN A 199 15.45 -15.05 -0.07
C GLN A 199 15.06 -16.34 -0.78
N PRO A 200 15.05 -16.37 -2.12
CA PRO A 200 14.80 -17.62 -2.84
C PRO A 200 15.92 -18.64 -2.58
N ILE A 201 15.57 -19.92 -2.50
CA ILE A 201 16.52 -21.01 -2.32
C ILE A 201 17.67 -20.91 -3.35
N ASN A 202 18.90 -21.00 -2.89
CA ASN A 202 20.11 -20.88 -3.71
C ASN A 202 20.33 -19.51 -4.40
N SER A 203 19.70 -18.46 -3.93
CA SER A 203 19.92 -17.09 -4.44
C SER A 203 20.63 -16.24 -3.40
N PRO A 204 21.68 -15.47 -3.77
CA PRO A 204 22.25 -14.48 -2.89
C PRO A 204 21.39 -13.20 -2.81
N MET A 205 20.32 -13.11 -3.60
CA MET A 205 19.49 -11.92 -3.70
C MET A 205 18.27 -12.01 -2.79
N TYR A 206 17.95 -10.91 -2.12
CA TYR A 206 16.71 -10.73 -1.38
C TYR A 206 15.69 -9.98 -2.24
N SER A 207 14.46 -10.47 -2.23
CA SER A 207 13.31 -9.71 -2.74
C SER A 207 12.59 -9.12 -1.54
N SER A 208 12.57 -7.81 -1.43
CA SER A 208 11.87 -7.10 -0.36
C SER A 208 10.46 -6.76 -0.80
N MET A 209 9.47 -7.22 -0.05
CA MET A 209 8.06 -6.87 -0.20
C MET A 209 7.67 -5.88 0.89
N SER A 210 7.06 -4.75 0.52
CA SER A 210 6.53 -3.78 1.48
C SER A 210 5.05 -4.06 1.71
N LEU A 211 4.72 -4.79 2.77
CA LEU A 211 3.34 -5.12 3.07
C LEU A 211 2.68 -4.06 3.97
N PRO A 212 1.38 -3.82 3.78
CA PRO A 212 0.64 -2.78 4.51
C PRO A 212 0.72 -2.83 6.03
N TYR A 213 0.90 -4.01 6.64
CA TYR A 213 0.97 -4.13 8.10
C TYR A 213 2.27 -3.55 8.70
N GLN A 214 3.32 -3.40 7.90
CA GLN A 214 4.59 -2.80 8.35
C GLN A 214 4.43 -1.33 8.76
N ASP A 215 3.38 -0.65 8.30
CA ASP A 215 3.06 0.69 8.76
C ASP A 215 2.64 0.75 10.24
N LEU A 216 2.27 -0.39 10.83
CA LEU A 216 1.98 -0.47 12.28
C LEU A 216 3.23 -0.22 13.14
N THR A 217 4.41 -0.56 12.64
CA THR A 217 5.68 -0.32 13.37
C THR A 217 6.01 1.18 13.46
N LYS A 218 5.39 1.98 12.60
CA LYS A 218 5.54 3.44 12.59
C LYS A 218 4.62 4.15 13.59
N ILE A 219 3.72 3.41 14.26
CA ILE A 219 2.84 3.98 15.28
C ILE A 219 3.62 4.10 16.57
N PRO A 220 3.70 5.29 17.18
CA PRO A 220 4.31 5.46 18.48
C PRO A 220 3.48 4.71 19.53
N VAL A 221 4.01 3.60 20.03
CA VAL A 221 3.41 2.85 21.14
C VAL A 221 4.19 3.23 22.40
N GLY A 222 3.61 4.13 23.18
CA GLY A 222 4.24 4.65 24.42
C GLY A 222 4.88 6.04 24.24
N ALA A 223 5.53 6.52 25.31
CA ALA A 223 6.23 7.82 25.33
C ALA A 223 7.69 7.68 24.87
N ASP A 224 7.98 6.76 23.98
CA ASP A 224 9.32 6.52 23.48
C ASP A 224 9.71 7.60 22.44
N MET A 225 10.88 8.19 22.61
CA MET A 225 11.41 9.23 21.73
C MET A 225 11.63 8.71 20.31
N ASP A 226 11.95 7.43 20.16
CA ASP A 226 12.15 6.78 18.84
C ASP A 226 10.84 6.69 18.05
N ALA A 227 9.74 6.43 18.74
CA ALA A 227 8.42 6.40 18.13
C ALA A 227 7.96 7.80 17.68
N LEU A 228 8.30 8.84 18.44
CA LEU A 228 8.06 10.22 18.03
C LEU A 228 8.92 10.62 16.83
N GLY A 229 10.19 10.21 16.80
CA GLY A 229 11.10 10.38 15.66
C GLY A 229 10.53 9.76 14.39
N ASN A 230 10.02 8.53 14.45
CA ASN A 230 9.38 7.85 13.32
C ASN A 230 8.13 8.59 12.79
N LEU A 231 7.33 9.16 13.69
CA LEU A 231 6.19 9.99 13.27
C LEU A 231 6.65 11.31 12.62
N LEU A 232 7.62 11.97 13.21
CA LEU A 232 8.17 13.24 12.72
C LEU A 232 8.93 13.04 11.39
N SER A 233 9.59 11.89 11.19
CA SER A 233 10.25 11.54 9.93
C SER A 233 9.25 11.42 8.76
N SER A 234 7.98 11.15 9.05
CA SER A 234 6.90 11.09 8.06
C SER A 234 6.41 12.48 7.62
N VAL A 235 6.83 13.56 8.27
CA VAL A 235 6.47 14.92 7.88
C VAL A 235 7.19 15.34 6.60
N SER A 236 6.51 16.15 5.78
CA SER A 236 7.08 16.65 4.52
C SER A 236 8.46 17.27 4.72
N PRO A 237 9.45 16.93 3.88
CA PRO A 237 10.81 17.50 3.96
C PRO A 237 10.85 19.03 3.96
N ILE A 238 9.89 19.69 3.29
CA ILE A 238 9.78 21.15 3.24
C ILE A 238 9.53 21.75 4.63
N ILE A 239 8.78 21.03 5.49
CA ILE A 239 8.49 21.47 6.86
C ILE A 239 9.58 20.95 7.80
N ARG A 240 10.06 19.74 7.57
CA ARG A 240 11.03 19.07 8.43
C ARG A 240 12.40 19.74 8.38
N ALA A 241 12.95 19.98 7.18
CA ALA A 241 14.31 20.50 7.02
C ALA A 241 14.59 21.81 7.77
N PRO A 242 13.71 22.83 7.78
CA PRO A 242 13.94 24.04 8.61
C PRO A 242 14.00 23.73 10.11
N ILE A 243 13.15 22.80 10.60
CA ILE A 243 13.10 22.46 12.02
C ILE A 243 14.33 21.63 12.40
N GLU A 244 14.72 20.67 11.59
CA GLU A 244 15.95 19.90 11.76
C GLU A 244 17.20 20.79 11.80
N SER A 245 17.25 21.81 10.92
CA SER A 245 18.35 22.79 10.93
C SER A 245 18.39 23.63 12.20
N ILE A 246 17.23 24.02 12.76
CA ILE A 246 17.14 24.81 14.00
C ILE A 246 17.47 23.94 15.21
N THR A 247 17.00 22.70 15.23
CA THR A 247 17.20 21.76 16.34
C THR A 247 18.55 21.02 16.28
N ASN A 248 19.26 21.17 15.17
CA ASN A 248 20.49 20.42 14.87
C ASN A 248 20.32 18.90 15.02
N GLN A 249 19.15 18.38 14.67
CA GLN A 249 18.83 16.97 14.80
C GLN A 249 18.11 16.45 13.57
N ASP A 250 18.66 15.40 12.94
CA ASP A 250 17.99 14.65 11.90
C ASP A 250 16.92 13.74 12.53
N TRP A 251 15.67 13.97 12.18
CA TRP A 251 14.54 13.21 12.73
C TRP A 251 14.44 11.77 12.17
N TRP A 252 15.15 11.48 11.08
CA TRP A 252 15.18 10.13 10.53
C TRP A 252 16.16 9.23 11.27
N THR A 253 17.35 9.74 11.54
CA THR A 253 18.43 8.98 12.17
C THR A 253 18.58 9.25 13.66
N GLY A 254 17.92 10.29 14.19
CA GLY A 254 18.09 10.75 15.58
C GLY A 254 19.45 11.38 15.87
N LYS A 255 20.32 11.53 14.87
CA LYS A 255 21.69 12.05 15.01
C LYS A 255 21.73 13.56 14.82
N ALA A 256 22.73 14.22 15.43
CA ALA A 256 22.99 15.62 15.17
C ALA A 256 23.42 15.83 13.71
N LEU A 257 22.88 16.87 13.07
CA LEU A 257 23.26 17.27 11.68
C LEU A 257 24.70 17.79 11.64
N GLU A 258 25.12 18.53 12.69
CA GLU A 258 26.49 19.00 12.85
C GLU A 258 27.05 18.42 14.14
N SER A 259 28.21 17.77 14.03
CA SER A 259 28.97 17.34 15.19
C SER A 259 29.64 18.56 15.84
N TYR A 260 29.51 18.71 17.14
CA TYR A 260 30.15 19.80 17.92
C TYR A 260 31.69 19.78 17.86
N SER A 261 32.31 18.75 17.31
CA SER A 261 33.74 18.56 17.19
C SER A 261 34.40 19.22 15.99
N GLY A 262 33.65 19.92 15.15
CA GLY A 262 34.20 20.60 13.94
C GLY A 262 34.75 19.67 12.85
N GLU A 263 34.61 18.38 12.99
CA GLU A 263 34.89 17.44 11.91
C GLU A 263 33.75 17.48 10.89
N LYS A 264 34.01 18.12 9.75
CA LYS A 264 33.17 18.00 8.57
C LYS A 264 33.28 16.55 8.10
N THR A 265 32.22 15.80 8.22
CA THR A 265 32.11 14.50 7.51
C THR A 265 32.02 14.84 6.03
N ASP A 266 33.12 14.58 5.30
CA ASP A 266 33.12 14.63 3.85
C ASP A 266 32.06 13.64 3.35
N ILE A 267 31.00 14.15 2.77
CA ILE A 267 30.01 13.33 2.06
C ILE A 267 30.71 12.90 0.76
N PRO A 268 30.94 11.60 0.54
CA PRO A 268 31.48 11.15 -0.74
C PRO A 268 30.47 11.50 -1.83
N VAL A 269 30.92 12.26 -2.83
CA VAL A 269 30.20 12.63 -4.05
C VAL A 269 30.04 11.42 -4.97
#